data_77846f686b63c134fcf74b40d293cc42
#
_entry.id   77846f686b63c134fcf74b40d293cc42
#
_cell.length_a   1.000
_cell.length_b   1.000
_cell.length_c   1.000
_cell.angle_alpha   90.00
_cell.angle_beta   90.00
_cell.angle_gamma   90.00
#
_symmetry.space_group_name_H-M   'P 1'
#
loop_
_entity.id
_entity.type
_entity.pdbx_description
1 polymer ?
#
loop_
_entity_poly.entity_id
_entity_poly.type
_entity_poly.pdbx_seq_one_letter_code
_entity_poly.pdbx_strand_id
1 'polypeptide(L)'
;MGFAATALFIYLVLLTGYVLSYVHRTVPAAIAGELTQAFEVSGAVLGTLAATYFYVYTVLQIPVGVLADTIGPRIIVTAGAVVAAFGSILFGLAPGWEWAAVGRVLVGVGVAVTFVALLKVCANWFPPQRFATLNGITLLAGNLGAAAAGAPLAWLVTVTSWRSVFVGLGLASLALAVLTWIVVRDSPRECGFEVSYAPPPAVAARWMQALRAVLANPASWPGFFVNIGVAGSFFAFAGLWVVPYLREARGLSQAVASNHASLLVLGVAAGSLVVGLLSDRLHSRVGLMRLFAALYALSWLPLVLRLELPLALSYAWFFIMGLFVPAFVLTWTVAKEMNPPEHAGIAVSLVNVGIFLGAGILQPLVGALLDAVRPALGSSAAWDRAIWLFAASAAAGALCTLFVRHRHTAAATDHSPSQAGAAPTATRPGAGQRAARCFD
;
A
#
# COMPACT_ATOMS: atom_id res chain seq x y z
N MET A 1 21.45 -14.22 20.26
CA MET A 1 20.06 -13.74 20.52
C MET A 1 19.12 -14.94 20.59
N GLY A 2 18.07 -14.89 21.45
CA GLY A 2 17.04 -15.93 21.46
C GLY A 2 16.11 -15.79 20.25
N PHE A 3 15.38 -16.88 19.89
CA PHE A 3 14.47 -16.93 18.73
C PHE A 3 13.54 -15.70 18.61
N ALA A 4 12.83 -15.36 19.69
CA ALA A 4 11.87 -14.26 19.68
C ALA A 4 12.51 -12.89 19.39
N ALA A 5 13.72 -12.64 19.93
CA ALA A 5 14.45 -11.40 19.71
C ALA A 5 14.97 -11.32 18.26
N THR A 6 15.47 -12.42 17.70
CA THR A 6 15.91 -12.52 16.31
C THR A 6 14.74 -12.28 15.36
N ALA A 7 13.61 -12.96 15.57
CA ALA A 7 12.39 -12.79 14.75
C ALA A 7 11.89 -11.35 14.77
N LEU A 8 11.84 -10.72 15.96
CA LEU A 8 11.42 -9.33 16.11
C LEU A 8 12.38 -8.38 15.40
N PHE A 9 13.69 -8.59 15.52
CA PHE A 9 14.68 -7.72 14.89
C PHE A 9 14.61 -7.78 13.36
N ILE A 10 14.49 -8.98 12.78
CA ILE A 10 14.27 -9.18 11.35
C ILE A 10 12.98 -8.46 10.89
N TYR A 11 11.89 -8.62 11.64
CA TYR A 11 10.63 -7.94 11.34
C TYR A 11 10.78 -6.42 11.35
N LEU A 12 11.46 -5.84 12.36
CA LEU A 12 11.65 -4.40 12.47
C LEU A 12 12.49 -3.82 11.32
N VAL A 13 13.52 -4.52 10.87
CA VAL A 13 14.31 -4.10 9.70
C VAL A 13 13.44 -4.05 8.45
N LEU A 14 12.64 -5.08 8.18
CA LEU A 14 11.75 -5.09 7.03
C LEU A 14 10.60 -4.08 7.17
N LEU A 15 10.11 -3.86 8.39
CA LEU A 15 9.11 -2.84 8.69
C LEU A 15 9.63 -1.43 8.36
N THR A 16 10.91 -1.13 8.69
CA THR A 16 11.56 0.13 8.31
C THR A 16 11.58 0.30 6.79
N GLY A 17 11.88 -0.76 6.05
CA GLY A 17 11.79 -0.75 4.58
C GLY A 17 10.38 -0.47 4.06
N TYR A 18 9.38 -1.04 4.70
CA TYR A 18 7.99 -0.80 4.34
C TYR A 18 7.56 0.65 4.62
N VAL A 19 7.95 1.22 5.76
CA VAL A 19 7.74 2.64 6.07
C VAL A 19 8.40 3.52 5.02
N LEU A 20 9.66 3.25 4.68
CA LEU A 20 10.40 4.00 3.66
C LEU A 20 9.71 3.92 2.27
N SER A 21 9.11 2.77 1.92
CA SER A 21 8.34 2.64 0.68
C SER A 21 7.12 3.56 0.64
N TYR A 22 6.45 3.78 1.77
CA TYR A 22 5.35 4.72 1.88
C TYR A 22 5.79 6.17 1.79
N VAL A 23 6.93 6.51 2.40
CA VAL A 23 7.56 7.83 2.24
C VAL A 23 7.82 8.10 0.77
N HIS A 24 8.51 7.20 0.06
CA HIS A 24 8.77 7.33 -1.38
C HIS A 24 7.49 7.50 -2.22
N ARG A 25 6.38 6.89 -1.81
CA ARG A 25 5.10 6.99 -2.51
C ARG A 25 4.47 8.39 -2.40
N THR A 26 4.55 9.01 -1.23
CA THR A 26 3.79 10.22 -0.89
C THR A 26 4.59 11.52 -1.02
N VAL A 27 5.92 11.46 -1.07
CA VAL A 27 6.79 12.64 -1.27
C VAL A 27 6.36 13.53 -2.43
N PRO A 28 5.95 13.05 -3.61
CA PRO A 28 5.57 13.93 -4.72
C PRO A 28 4.46 14.92 -4.41
N ALA A 29 3.51 14.54 -3.54
CA ALA A 29 2.43 15.46 -3.13
C ALA A 29 2.97 16.68 -2.36
N ALA A 30 3.98 16.47 -1.51
CA ALA A 30 4.56 17.53 -0.70
C ALA A 30 5.41 18.52 -1.50
N ILE A 31 5.96 18.08 -2.64
CA ILE A 31 6.91 18.85 -3.47
C ILE A 31 6.43 19.05 -4.91
N ALA A 32 5.12 18.90 -5.17
CA ALA A 32 4.56 19.00 -6.52
C ALA A 32 4.84 20.36 -7.16
N GLY A 33 4.76 21.46 -6.39
CA GLY A 33 5.07 22.80 -6.85
C GLY A 33 6.52 22.97 -7.24
N GLU A 34 7.44 22.47 -6.40
CA GLU A 34 8.88 22.51 -6.64
C GLU A 34 9.28 21.71 -7.88
N LEU A 35 8.66 20.54 -8.11
CA LEU A 35 8.89 19.73 -9.30
C LEU A 35 8.41 20.43 -10.58
N THR A 36 7.21 21.04 -10.53
CA THR A 36 6.66 21.79 -11.65
C THR A 36 7.57 22.95 -12.04
N GLN A 37 8.08 23.70 -11.06
CA GLN A 37 8.99 24.81 -11.29
C GLN A 37 10.39 24.35 -11.77
N ALA A 38 10.93 23.30 -11.13
CA ALA A 38 12.29 22.84 -11.43
C ALA A 38 12.44 22.20 -12.82
N PHE A 39 11.38 21.57 -13.31
CA PHE A 39 11.37 20.87 -14.60
C PHE A 39 10.55 21.59 -15.69
N GLU A 40 9.89 22.70 -15.35
CA GLU A 40 9.02 23.47 -16.26
C GLU A 40 7.98 22.58 -16.99
N VAL A 41 7.37 21.62 -16.24
CA VAL A 41 6.50 20.59 -16.80
C VAL A 41 5.03 20.95 -16.63
N SER A 42 4.19 20.43 -17.55
CA SER A 42 2.74 20.50 -17.44
C SER A 42 2.19 19.60 -16.33
N GLY A 43 0.93 19.82 -15.94
CA GLY A 43 0.24 18.97 -14.98
C GLY A 43 0.13 17.51 -15.43
N ALA A 44 -0.05 17.28 -16.75
CA ALA A 44 -0.07 15.93 -17.33
C ALA A 44 1.27 15.21 -17.14
N VAL A 45 2.39 15.89 -17.38
CA VAL A 45 3.74 15.33 -17.18
C VAL A 45 4.00 15.08 -15.70
N LEU A 46 3.65 16.03 -14.83
CA LEU A 46 3.76 15.85 -13.37
C LEU A 46 2.95 14.65 -12.88
N GLY A 47 1.70 14.54 -13.34
CA GLY A 47 0.83 13.40 -13.03
C GLY A 47 1.39 12.07 -13.52
N THR A 48 1.97 12.04 -14.72
CA THR A 48 2.64 10.87 -15.29
C THR A 48 3.87 10.48 -14.48
N LEU A 49 4.70 11.47 -14.09
CA LEU A 49 5.87 11.25 -13.25
C LEU A 49 5.51 10.62 -11.91
N ALA A 50 4.45 11.10 -11.28
CA ALA A 50 3.94 10.51 -10.03
C ALA A 50 3.33 9.12 -10.27
N ALA A 51 2.56 8.94 -11.35
CA ALA A 51 1.90 7.69 -11.72
C ALA A 51 2.88 6.57 -12.10
N THR A 52 4.09 6.90 -12.57
CA THR A 52 5.12 5.93 -12.93
C THR A 52 5.37 4.92 -11.81
N TYR A 53 5.40 5.37 -10.56
CA TYR A 53 5.51 4.50 -9.39
C TYR A 53 4.38 3.46 -9.35
N PHE A 54 3.15 3.88 -9.58
CA PHE A 54 1.97 3.02 -9.51
C PHE A 54 1.92 2.03 -10.69
N TYR A 55 2.35 2.44 -11.89
CA TYR A 55 2.44 1.53 -13.04
C TYR A 55 3.44 0.41 -12.78
N VAL A 56 4.64 0.75 -12.29
CA VAL A 56 5.66 -0.24 -11.95
C VAL A 56 5.14 -1.18 -10.88
N TYR A 57 4.51 -0.65 -9.83
CA TYR A 57 3.94 -1.45 -8.75
C TYR A 57 2.83 -2.39 -9.24
N THR A 58 1.97 -1.93 -10.16
CA THR A 58 0.92 -2.72 -10.81
C THR A 58 1.51 -3.92 -11.55
N VAL A 59 2.52 -3.69 -12.40
CA VAL A 59 3.14 -4.74 -13.22
C VAL A 59 3.88 -5.76 -12.35
N LEU A 60 4.55 -5.30 -11.31
CA LEU A 60 5.39 -6.15 -10.46
C LEU A 60 4.62 -6.90 -9.37
N GLN A 61 3.34 -6.63 -9.16
CA GLN A 61 2.56 -7.20 -8.05
C GLN A 61 2.59 -8.73 -8.02
N ILE A 62 2.46 -9.38 -9.18
CA ILE A 62 2.50 -10.84 -9.29
C ILE A 62 3.94 -11.37 -9.37
N PRO A 63 4.83 -10.83 -10.21
CA PRO A 63 6.24 -11.25 -10.25
C PRO A 63 6.94 -11.21 -8.90
N VAL A 64 6.69 -10.18 -8.09
CA VAL A 64 7.29 -10.06 -6.75
C VAL A 64 6.90 -11.21 -5.82
N GLY A 65 5.65 -11.67 -5.88
CA GLY A 65 5.22 -12.84 -5.12
C GLY A 65 6.01 -14.09 -5.47
N VAL A 66 6.21 -14.34 -6.77
CA VAL A 66 7.01 -15.47 -7.27
C VAL A 66 8.48 -15.35 -6.85
N LEU A 67 9.06 -14.15 -6.98
CA LEU A 67 10.45 -13.90 -6.55
C LEU A 67 10.62 -14.09 -5.04
N ALA A 68 9.67 -13.65 -4.22
CA ALA A 68 9.73 -13.87 -2.77
C ALA A 68 9.70 -15.36 -2.40
N ASP A 69 8.98 -16.17 -3.17
CA ASP A 69 8.88 -17.61 -2.93
C ASP A 69 10.09 -18.40 -3.44
N THR A 70 10.76 -17.93 -4.49
CA THR A 70 11.85 -18.65 -5.18
C THR A 70 13.24 -18.22 -4.72
N ILE A 71 13.46 -16.91 -4.60
CA ILE A 71 14.78 -16.33 -4.29
C ILE A 71 14.93 -16.06 -2.79
N GLY A 72 13.81 -15.79 -2.13
CA GLY A 72 13.74 -15.47 -0.70
C GLY A 72 13.73 -13.96 -0.38
N PRO A 73 13.11 -13.59 0.76
CA PRO A 73 12.96 -12.22 1.22
C PRO A 73 14.27 -11.44 1.35
N ARG A 74 15.32 -12.07 1.89
CA ARG A 74 16.62 -11.42 2.13
C ARG A 74 17.20 -10.84 0.84
N ILE A 75 17.31 -11.65 -0.20
CA ILE A 75 17.94 -11.24 -1.46
C ILE A 75 17.08 -10.19 -2.18
N ILE A 76 15.76 -10.43 -2.29
CA ILE A 76 14.90 -9.52 -3.05
C ILE A 76 14.76 -8.15 -2.39
N VAL A 77 14.71 -8.07 -1.04
CA VAL A 77 14.63 -6.77 -0.34
C VAL A 77 15.98 -6.05 -0.40
N THR A 78 17.10 -6.77 -0.24
CA THR A 78 18.42 -6.14 -0.40
C THR A 78 18.60 -5.57 -1.79
N ALA A 79 18.36 -6.36 -2.84
CA ALA A 79 18.47 -5.91 -4.23
C ALA A 79 17.48 -4.75 -4.51
N GLY A 80 16.24 -4.89 -4.05
CA GLY A 80 15.23 -3.84 -4.17
C GLY A 80 15.64 -2.54 -3.50
N ALA A 81 16.19 -2.59 -2.28
CA ALA A 81 16.65 -1.41 -1.56
C ALA A 81 17.84 -0.73 -2.27
N VAL A 82 18.76 -1.51 -2.86
CA VAL A 82 19.85 -0.98 -3.71
C VAL A 82 19.28 -0.27 -4.94
N VAL A 83 18.34 -0.90 -5.65
CA VAL A 83 17.69 -0.31 -6.83
C VAL A 83 16.94 0.97 -6.46
N ALA A 84 16.21 0.96 -5.34
CA ALA A 84 15.51 2.15 -4.83
C ALA A 84 16.48 3.27 -4.44
N ALA A 85 17.64 2.94 -3.86
CA ALA A 85 18.68 3.90 -3.52
C ALA A 85 19.21 4.62 -4.76
N PHE A 86 19.62 3.87 -5.77
CA PHE A 86 20.07 4.44 -7.05
C PHE A 86 18.98 5.28 -7.71
N GLY A 87 17.73 4.78 -7.74
CA GLY A 87 16.60 5.50 -8.31
C GLY A 87 16.32 6.82 -7.59
N SER A 88 16.39 6.83 -6.25
CA SER A 88 16.16 8.03 -5.45
C SER A 88 17.28 9.06 -5.62
N ILE A 89 18.54 8.63 -5.63
CA ILE A 89 19.69 9.51 -5.89
C ILE A 89 19.59 10.09 -7.32
N LEU A 90 19.29 9.25 -8.32
CA LEU A 90 19.10 9.70 -9.70
C LEU A 90 17.98 10.73 -9.79
N PHE A 91 16.85 10.53 -9.11
CA PHE A 91 15.76 11.50 -9.06
C PHE A 91 16.22 12.83 -8.45
N GLY A 92 16.92 12.79 -7.31
CA GLY A 92 17.42 13.99 -6.64
C GLY A 92 18.44 14.78 -7.45
N LEU A 93 19.22 14.10 -8.30
CA LEU A 93 20.24 14.70 -9.16
C LEU A 93 19.77 14.94 -10.61
N ALA A 94 18.50 14.64 -10.92
CA ALA A 94 17.96 14.69 -12.26
C ALA A 94 18.07 16.11 -12.86
N PRO A 95 18.69 16.26 -14.05
CA PRO A 95 18.76 17.54 -14.76
C PRO A 95 17.44 17.90 -15.46
N GLY A 96 16.59 16.89 -15.77
CA GLY A 96 15.29 17.04 -16.42
C GLY A 96 14.31 15.98 -15.96
N TRP A 97 13.05 16.15 -16.34
CA TRP A 97 11.94 15.28 -15.89
C TRP A 97 12.11 13.83 -16.41
N GLU A 98 12.75 13.60 -17.55
CA GLU A 98 12.98 12.27 -18.13
C GLU A 98 13.86 11.42 -17.19
N TRP A 99 14.95 12.01 -16.69
CA TRP A 99 15.83 11.36 -15.72
C TRP A 99 15.14 11.13 -14.37
N ALA A 100 14.32 12.10 -13.97
CA ALA A 100 13.47 11.94 -12.80
C ALA A 100 12.48 10.78 -12.98
N ALA A 101 11.88 10.61 -14.17
CA ALA A 101 10.99 9.49 -14.47
C ALA A 101 11.72 8.14 -14.39
N VAL A 102 12.94 8.05 -14.94
CA VAL A 102 13.78 6.85 -14.78
C VAL A 102 14.06 6.57 -13.32
N GLY A 103 14.42 7.59 -12.52
CA GLY A 103 14.60 7.48 -11.09
C GLY A 103 13.34 6.95 -10.39
N ARG A 104 12.13 7.42 -10.76
CA ARG A 104 10.85 6.95 -10.23
C ARG A 104 10.54 5.50 -10.59
N VAL A 105 10.86 5.07 -11.83
CA VAL A 105 10.76 3.65 -12.23
C VAL A 105 11.62 2.80 -11.31
N LEU A 106 12.89 3.17 -11.13
CA LEU A 106 13.82 2.41 -10.29
C LEU A 106 13.34 2.36 -8.82
N VAL A 107 12.90 3.50 -8.26
CA VAL A 107 12.30 3.52 -6.91
C VAL A 107 11.11 2.57 -6.85
N GLY A 108 10.19 2.63 -7.82
CA GLY A 108 9.02 1.75 -7.89
C GLY A 108 9.38 0.28 -7.93
N VAL A 109 10.36 -0.11 -8.77
CA VAL A 109 10.90 -1.48 -8.85
C VAL A 109 11.47 -1.92 -7.49
N GLY A 110 12.29 -1.05 -6.89
CA GLY A 110 13.01 -1.39 -5.66
C GLY A 110 12.09 -1.56 -4.45
N VAL A 111 11.04 -0.75 -4.32
CA VAL A 111 10.15 -0.80 -3.15
C VAL A 111 8.99 -1.79 -3.31
N ALA A 112 8.67 -2.23 -4.53
CA ALA A 112 7.56 -3.13 -4.79
C ALA A 112 7.68 -4.46 -4.03
N VAL A 113 8.90 -4.92 -3.80
CA VAL A 113 9.20 -6.20 -3.13
C VAL A 113 8.94 -6.19 -1.62
N THR A 114 8.94 -5.00 -0.98
CA THR A 114 9.08 -4.86 0.47
C THR A 114 7.89 -5.45 1.23
N PHE A 115 6.66 -5.18 0.81
CA PHE A 115 5.46 -5.66 1.50
C PHE A 115 5.32 -7.18 1.42
N VAL A 116 5.49 -7.76 0.24
CA VAL A 116 5.34 -9.19 0.03
C VAL A 116 6.43 -9.96 0.78
N ALA A 117 7.66 -9.47 0.75
CA ALA A 117 8.78 -10.06 1.49
C ALA A 117 8.55 -10.01 3.00
N LEU A 118 8.03 -8.89 3.53
CA LEU A 118 7.70 -8.75 4.94
C LEU A 118 6.61 -9.76 5.36
N LEU A 119 5.55 -9.91 4.56
CA LEU A 119 4.51 -10.91 4.82
C LEU A 119 5.05 -12.33 4.81
N LYS A 120 5.97 -12.63 3.89
CA LYS A 120 6.64 -13.94 3.83
C LYS A 120 7.46 -14.21 5.07
N VAL A 121 8.24 -13.24 5.55
CA VAL A 121 9.01 -13.35 6.80
C VAL A 121 8.06 -13.50 7.99
N CYS A 122 6.96 -12.75 8.05
CA CYS A 122 5.97 -12.95 9.11
C CYS A 122 5.42 -14.38 9.13
N ALA A 123 5.14 -14.96 7.95
CA ALA A 123 4.64 -16.34 7.85
C ALA A 123 5.69 -17.39 8.22
N ASN A 124 6.98 -17.12 7.99
CA ASN A 124 8.09 -18.06 8.28
C ASN A 124 8.59 -17.97 9.72
N TRP A 125 8.57 -16.78 10.33
CA TRP A 125 9.19 -16.52 11.64
C TRP A 125 8.21 -16.44 12.81
N PHE A 126 6.91 -16.29 12.54
CA PHE A 126 5.92 -16.12 13.59
C PHE A 126 4.79 -17.15 13.48
N PRO A 127 4.19 -17.56 14.61
CA PRO A 127 3.06 -18.49 14.59
C PRO A 127 1.86 -17.87 13.87
N PRO A 128 1.03 -18.69 13.18
CA PRO A 128 -0.09 -18.21 12.35
C PRO A 128 -1.08 -17.29 13.09
N GLN A 129 -1.25 -17.49 14.40
CA GLN A 129 -2.14 -16.67 15.25
C GLN A 129 -1.70 -15.20 15.35
N ARG A 130 -0.41 -14.89 15.16
CA ARG A 130 0.15 -13.53 15.21
C ARG A 130 0.17 -12.85 13.85
N PHE A 131 -0.06 -13.56 12.77
CA PHE A 131 0.06 -13.03 11.41
C PHE A 131 -0.85 -11.81 11.17
N ALA A 132 -2.12 -11.88 11.60
CA ALA A 132 -3.06 -10.76 11.45
C ALA A 132 -2.61 -9.51 12.23
N THR A 133 -2.13 -9.69 13.46
CA THR A 133 -1.62 -8.59 14.31
C THR A 133 -0.39 -7.93 13.68
N LEU A 134 0.58 -8.73 13.21
CA LEU A 134 1.79 -8.21 12.57
C LEU A 134 1.47 -7.47 11.27
N ASN A 135 0.52 -7.99 10.48
CA ASN A 135 0.05 -7.30 9.28
C ASN A 135 -0.64 -5.97 9.61
N GLY A 136 -1.47 -5.93 10.66
CA GLY A 136 -2.09 -4.69 11.16
C GLY A 136 -1.05 -3.64 11.58
N ILE A 137 -0.02 -4.05 12.35
CA ILE A 137 1.10 -3.18 12.75
C ILE A 137 1.85 -2.69 11.51
N THR A 138 2.10 -3.56 10.53
CA THR A 138 2.76 -3.21 9.28
C THR A 138 2.00 -2.12 8.54
N LEU A 139 0.70 -2.29 8.34
CA LEU A 139 -0.15 -1.30 7.66
C LEU A 139 -0.21 0.03 8.42
N LEU A 140 -0.32 -0.02 9.76
CA LEU A 140 -0.28 1.17 10.60
C LEU A 140 1.05 1.92 10.43
N ALA A 141 2.18 1.22 10.53
CA ALA A 141 3.51 1.83 10.39
C ALA A 141 3.71 2.44 8.99
N GLY A 142 3.25 1.78 7.93
CA GLY A 142 3.27 2.33 6.57
C GLY A 142 2.49 3.63 6.45
N ASN A 143 1.27 3.68 7.00
CA ASN A 143 0.45 4.89 6.98
C ASN A 143 1.05 6.02 7.83
N LEU A 144 1.69 5.72 8.96
CA LEU A 144 2.45 6.72 9.73
C LEU A 144 3.64 7.27 8.92
N GLY A 145 4.34 6.40 8.17
CA GLY A 145 5.37 6.82 7.22
C GLY A 145 4.85 7.76 6.15
N ALA A 146 3.69 7.45 5.57
CA ALA A 146 3.05 8.33 4.59
C ALA A 146 2.62 9.68 5.19
N ALA A 147 2.11 9.68 6.41
CA ALA A 147 1.76 10.92 7.12
C ALA A 147 2.99 11.78 7.43
N ALA A 148 4.12 11.15 7.79
CA ALA A 148 5.40 11.82 8.01
C ALA A 148 5.97 12.43 6.71
N ALA A 149 5.66 11.88 5.55
CA ALA A 149 5.98 12.46 4.25
C ALA A 149 5.07 13.63 3.83
N GLY A 150 4.07 13.97 4.62
CA GLY A 150 3.24 15.18 4.46
C GLY A 150 3.89 16.40 5.13
N ALA A 151 3.34 16.84 6.26
CA ALA A 151 3.77 18.06 6.94
C ALA A 151 5.25 18.05 7.39
N PRO A 152 5.80 16.97 7.99
CA PRO A 152 7.22 16.95 8.38
C PRO A 152 8.16 17.10 7.20
N LEU A 153 7.86 16.44 6.06
CA LEU A 153 8.69 16.56 4.88
C LEU A 153 8.56 17.92 4.21
N ALA A 154 7.33 18.46 4.13
CA ALA A 154 7.11 19.81 3.60
C ALA A 154 7.93 20.85 4.38
N TRP A 155 8.01 20.72 5.72
CA TRP A 155 8.91 21.55 6.53
C TRP A 155 10.39 21.31 6.20
N LEU A 156 10.81 20.04 6.06
CA LEU A 156 12.21 19.72 5.75
C LEU A 156 12.64 20.35 4.41
N VAL A 157 11.77 20.39 3.40
CA VAL A 157 12.04 21.00 2.10
C VAL A 157 12.22 22.53 2.22
N THR A 158 11.62 23.20 3.23
CA THR A 158 11.82 24.64 3.44
C THR A 158 13.21 24.99 3.99
N VAL A 159 13.83 24.06 4.73
CA VAL A 159 15.17 24.26 5.35
C VAL A 159 16.31 23.61 4.57
N THR A 160 15.97 22.75 3.60
CA THR A 160 16.92 22.09 2.69
C THR A 160 16.47 22.31 1.23
N SER A 161 16.67 21.29 0.39
CA SER A 161 16.08 21.26 -0.96
C SER A 161 15.39 19.93 -1.19
N TRP A 162 14.41 19.89 -2.09
CA TRP A 162 13.78 18.63 -2.47
C TRP A 162 14.81 17.63 -3.05
N ARG A 163 15.86 18.14 -3.72
CA ARG A 163 16.95 17.31 -4.25
C ARG A 163 17.71 16.61 -3.13
N SER A 164 18.09 17.35 -2.08
CA SER A 164 18.77 16.80 -0.89
C SER A 164 17.90 15.75 -0.17
N VAL A 165 16.59 15.97 -0.12
CA VAL A 165 15.65 14.99 0.46
C VAL A 165 15.69 13.67 -0.29
N PHE A 166 15.66 13.68 -1.65
CA PHE A 166 15.73 12.45 -2.43
C PHE A 166 17.08 11.76 -2.33
N VAL A 167 18.18 12.51 -2.30
CA VAL A 167 19.51 11.94 -2.03
C VAL A 167 19.55 11.30 -0.65
N GLY A 168 19.02 11.95 0.37
CA GLY A 168 18.90 11.41 1.73
C GLY A 168 18.07 10.14 1.81
N LEU A 169 16.94 10.10 1.11
CA LEU A 169 16.11 8.88 0.99
C LEU A 169 16.87 7.75 0.28
N GLY A 170 17.67 8.09 -0.73
CA GLY A 170 18.53 7.13 -1.40
C GLY A 170 19.59 6.55 -0.48
N LEU A 171 20.26 7.38 0.31
CA LEU A 171 21.25 6.94 1.31
C LEU A 171 20.59 6.08 2.41
N ALA A 172 19.39 6.45 2.87
CA ALA A 172 18.61 5.65 3.80
C ALA A 172 18.24 4.27 3.21
N SER A 173 17.87 4.22 1.92
CA SER A 173 17.60 2.96 1.22
C SER A 173 18.86 2.10 1.10
N LEU A 174 20.03 2.70 0.87
CA LEU A 174 21.29 1.98 0.82
C LEU A 174 21.68 1.41 2.20
N ALA A 175 21.52 2.21 3.25
CA ALA A 175 21.73 1.75 4.64
C ALA A 175 20.77 0.58 4.98
N LEU A 176 19.52 0.67 4.54
CA LEU A 176 18.55 -0.42 4.68
C LEU A 176 19.00 -1.69 3.92
N ALA A 177 19.56 -1.54 2.71
CA ALA A 177 20.08 -2.69 1.95
C ALA A 177 21.19 -3.42 2.73
N VAL A 178 22.14 -2.67 3.28
CA VAL A 178 23.22 -3.21 4.12
C VAL A 178 22.66 -3.91 5.36
N LEU A 179 21.74 -3.24 6.06
CA LEU A 179 21.11 -3.77 7.27
C LEU A 179 20.30 -5.04 6.98
N THR A 180 19.54 -5.05 5.87
CA THR A 180 18.79 -6.23 5.42
C THR A 180 19.71 -7.39 5.12
N TRP A 181 20.82 -7.15 4.40
CA TRP A 181 21.80 -8.20 4.07
C TRP A 181 22.43 -8.83 5.30
N ILE A 182 22.75 -8.03 6.30
CA ILE A 182 23.40 -8.51 7.54
C ILE A 182 22.40 -9.23 8.45
N VAL A 183 21.20 -8.67 8.64
CA VAL A 183 20.24 -9.08 9.67
C VAL A 183 19.22 -10.10 9.18
N VAL A 184 18.65 -9.91 7.99
CA VAL A 184 17.53 -10.72 7.54
C VAL A 184 17.99 -12.13 7.16
N ARG A 185 17.20 -13.10 7.61
CA ARG A 185 17.29 -14.52 7.24
C ARG A 185 15.92 -15.00 6.78
N ASP A 186 15.88 -15.80 5.75
CA ASP A 186 14.62 -16.21 5.10
C ASP A 186 13.83 -17.19 5.95
N SER A 187 14.52 -18.00 6.75
CA SER A 187 13.88 -18.99 7.63
C SER A 187 14.59 -19.12 8.98
N PRO A 188 13.87 -19.52 10.04
CA PRO A 188 14.46 -19.81 11.35
C PRO A 188 15.53 -20.91 11.31
N ARG A 189 15.40 -21.85 10.37
CA ARG A 189 16.37 -22.97 10.21
C ARG A 189 17.77 -22.52 9.85
N GLU A 190 17.89 -21.41 9.10
CA GLU A 190 19.20 -20.81 8.77
C GLU A 190 19.96 -20.33 10.01
N CYS A 191 19.23 -20.05 11.11
CA CYS A 191 19.79 -19.66 12.40
C CYS A 191 19.84 -20.83 13.40
N GLY A 192 19.54 -22.06 12.96
CA GLY A 192 19.53 -23.25 13.82
C GLY A 192 18.31 -23.35 14.75
N PHE A 193 17.26 -22.60 14.48
CA PHE A 193 16.01 -22.70 15.25
C PHE A 193 15.04 -23.71 14.62
N GLU A 194 14.49 -24.60 15.41
CA GLU A 194 13.39 -25.48 15.02
C GLU A 194 12.05 -24.82 15.36
N VAL A 195 11.12 -24.83 14.41
CA VAL A 195 9.76 -24.30 14.57
C VAL A 195 8.74 -25.40 14.33
N SER A 196 7.68 -25.42 15.17
CA SER A 196 6.66 -26.46 15.16
C SER A 196 5.56 -26.23 14.12
N TYR A 197 5.59 -25.13 13.38
CA TYR A 197 4.59 -24.80 12.36
C TYR A 197 5.20 -24.91 10.96
N ALA A 198 4.41 -25.42 10.03
CA ALA A 198 4.82 -25.50 8.64
C ALA A 198 4.66 -24.13 7.96
N PRO A 199 5.67 -23.64 7.22
CA PRO A 199 5.49 -22.47 6.38
C PRO A 199 4.47 -22.76 5.27
N PRO A 200 3.70 -21.74 4.80
CA PRO A 200 2.77 -21.94 3.70
C PRO A 200 3.48 -22.49 2.47
N PRO A 201 2.81 -23.38 1.70
CA PRO A 201 3.40 -23.96 0.50
C PRO A 201 3.75 -22.88 -0.52
N ALA A 202 4.88 -23.04 -1.23
CA ALA A 202 5.30 -22.11 -2.27
C ALA A 202 4.30 -22.13 -3.45
N VAL A 203 3.81 -20.97 -3.83
CA VAL A 203 2.84 -20.78 -4.93
C VAL A 203 3.49 -20.94 -6.31
N ALA A 204 4.82 -20.99 -6.38
CA ALA A 204 5.62 -20.80 -7.59
C ALA A 204 5.35 -21.78 -8.75
N ALA A 205 4.89 -23.00 -8.53
CA ALA A 205 4.86 -24.01 -9.59
C ALA A 205 3.67 -23.91 -10.59
N ARG A 206 2.56 -23.25 -10.23
CA ARG A 206 1.33 -23.17 -11.05
C ARG A 206 0.68 -21.79 -11.09
N TRP A 207 1.43 -20.73 -10.83
CA TRP A 207 0.89 -19.37 -10.73
C TRP A 207 0.14 -18.92 -11.99
N MET A 208 0.57 -19.34 -13.20
CA MET A 208 -0.11 -18.98 -14.44
C MET A 208 -1.50 -19.64 -14.58
N GLN A 209 -1.65 -20.87 -14.10
CA GLN A 209 -2.95 -21.55 -14.09
C GLN A 209 -3.89 -20.88 -13.08
N ALA A 210 -3.37 -20.57 -11.88
CA ALA A 210 -4.12 -19.87 -10.85
C ALA A 210 -4.52 -18.46 -11.32
N LEU A 211 -3.63 -17.73 -12.00
CA LEU A 211 -3.96 -16.43 -12.60
C LEU A 211 -5.09 -16.53 -13.61
N ARG A 212 -5.02 -17.49 -14.55
CA ARG A 212 -6.09 -17.73 -15.53
C ARG A 212 -7.41 -18.07 -14.85
N ALA A 213 -7.40 -18.91 -13.82
CA ALA A 213 -8.60 -19.29 -13.08
C ALA A 213 -9.23 -18.09 -12.36
N VAL A 214 -8.41 -17.23 -11.70
CA VAL A 214 -8.88 -16.03 -11.00
C VAL A 214 -9.43 -14.99 -11.99
N LEU A 215 -8.77 -14.78 -13.13
CA LEU A 215 -9.23 -13.87 -14.19
C LEU A 215 -10.53 -14.35 -14.85
N ALA A 216 -10.70 -15.67 -15.00
CA ALA A 216 -11.92 -16.27 -15.53
C ALA A 216 -13.09 -16.26 -14.54
N ASN A 217 -12.83 -16.03 -13.24
CA ASN A 217 -13.87 -15.98 -12.21
C ASN A 217 -14.55 -14.59 -12.18
N PRO A 218 -15.83 -14.45 -12.61
CA PRO A 218 -16.53 -13.16 -12.60
C PRO A 218 -16.64 -12.53 -11.21
N ALA A 219 -16.63 -13.35 -10.14
CA ALA A 219 -16.72 -12.86 -8.77
C ALA A 219 -15.46 -12.14 -8.27
N SER A 220 -14.32 -12.25 -8.97
CA SER A 220 -13.08 -11.56 -8.66
C SER A 220 -13.10 -10.07 -9.09
N TRP A 221 -13.88 -9.72 -10.12
CA TRP A 221 -13.81 -8.40 -10.75
C TRP A 221 -14.49 -7.26 -9.99
N PRO A 222 -15.62 -7.44 -9.30
CA PRO A 222 -16.23 -6.34 -8.55
C PRO A 222 -15.27 -5.71 -7.53
N GLY A 223 -14.53 -6.51 -6.76
CA GLY A 223 -13.52 -6.01 -5.83
C GLY A 223 -12.39 -5.24 -6.50
N PHE A 224 -11.97 -5.65 -7.69
CA PHE A 224 -10.98 -4.92 -8.50
C PHE A 224 -11.48 -3.52 -8.88
N PHE A 225 -12.73 -3.39 -9.37
CA PHE A 225 -13.32 -2.09 -9.72
C PHE A 225 -13.62 -1.22 -8.51
N VAL A 226 -14.02 -1.80 -7.37
CA VAL A 226 -14.12 -1.09 -6.09
C VAL A 226 -12.78 -0.44 -5.76
N ASN A 227 -11.69 -1.16 -5.91
CA ASN A 227 -10.36 -0.66 -5.61
C ASN A 227 -9.90 0.43 -6.59
N ILE A 228 -10.23 0.32 -7.89
CA ILE A 228 -9.96 1.40 -8.85
C ILE A 228 -10.64 2.69 -8.40
N GLY A 229 -11.92 2.64 -8.05
CA GLY A 229 -12.70 3.83 -7.73
C GLY A 229 -12.39 4.39 -6.35
N VAL A 230 -12.43 3.56 -5.30
CA VAL A 230 -12.28 4.02 -3.90
C VAL A 230 -10.81 4.27 -3.58
N ALA A 231 -9.99 3.23 -3.63
CA ALA A 231 -8.58 3.38 -3.24
C ALA A 231 -7.77 4.13 -4.29
N GLY A 232 -8.05 3.93 -5.59
CA GLY A 232 -7.38 4.62 -6.68
C GLY A 232 -7.59 6.14 -6.61
N SER A 233 -8.82 6.62 -6.36
CA SER A 233 -9.09 8.06 -6.18
C SER A 233 -8.37 8.62 -4.96
N PHE A 234 -8.35 7.89 -3.85
CA PHE A 234 -7.61 8.28 -2.66
C PHE A 234 -6.10 8.40 -2.93
N PHE A 235 -5.47 7.35 -3.47
CA PHE A 235 -4.03 7.37 -3.72
C PHE A 235 -3.62 8.39 -4.79
N ALA A 236 -4.47 8.64 -5.77
CA ALA A 236 -4.22 9.70 -6.75
C ALA A 236 -4.30 11.10 -6.10
N PHE A 237 -5.30 11.35 -5.30
CA PHE A 237 -5.50 12.63 -4.62
C PHE A 237 -4.45 12.85 -3.53
N ALA A 238 -4.35 11.95 -2.55
CA ALA A 238 -3.42 12.05 -1.43
C ALA A 238 -1.94 11.95 -1.85
N GLY A 239 -1.65 11.18 -2.92
CA GLY A 239 -0.30 10.96 -3.40
C GLY A 239 0.28 12.06 -4.28
N LEU A 240 -0.56 12.99 -4.79
CA LEU A 240 -0.09 14.08 -5.66
C LEU A 240 -0.94 15.36 -5.52
N TRP A 241 -2.27 15.28 -5.65
CA TRP A 241 -3.09 16.44 -5.99
C TRP A 241 -3.69 17.19 -4.80
N VAL A 242 -3.70 16.62 -3.60
CA VAL A 242 -4.32 17.24 -2.41
C VAL A 242 -3.67 18.58 -2.04
N VAL A 243 -2.33 18.63 -2.04
CA VAL A 243 -1.58 19.86 -1.67
C VAL A 243 -1.73 20.92 -2.77
N PRO A 244 -1.49 20.64 -4.06
CA PRO A 244 -1.76 21.58 -5.15
C PRO A 244 -3.20 22.13 -5.13
N TYR A 245 -4.20 21.26 -4.97
CA TYR A 245 -5.61 21.66 -4.87
C TYR A 245 -5.83 22.68 -3.74
N LEU A 246 -5.38 22.38 -2.54
CA LEU A 246 -5.59 23.23 -1.36
C LEU A 246 -4.85 24.57 -1.48
N ARG A 247 -3.69 24.58 -2.14
CA ARG A 247 -2.94 25.81 -2.38
C ARG A 247 -3.54 26.67 -3.48
N GLU A 248 -3.84 26.07 -4.64
CA GLU A 248 -4.24 26.82 -5.84
C GLU A 248 -5.73 27.15 -5.86
N ALA A 249 -6.59 26.23 -5.38
CA ALA A 249 -8.05 26.43 -5.40
C ALA A 249 -8.59 27.06 -4.11
N ARG A 250 -7.89 26.84 -2.97
CA ARG A 250 -8.33 27.30 -1.63
C ARG A 250 -7.42 28.36 -1.03
N GLY A 251 -6.31 28.73 -1.68
CA GLY A 251 -5.37 29.76 -1.22
C GLY A 251 -4.67 29.43 0.09
N LEU A 252 -4.62 28.16 0.52
CA LEU A 252 -3.98 27.76 1.76
C LEU A 252 -2.47 27.77 1.63
N SER A 253 -1.78 28.03 2.75
CA SER A 253 -0.32 27.92 2.80
C SER A 253 0.12 26.46 2.62
N GLN A 254 1.38 26.27 2.19
CA GLN A 254 1.99 24.95 2.02
C GLN A 254 1.86 24.09 3.30
N ALA A 255 2.15 24.69 4.48
CA ALA A 255 2.07 23.99 5.75
C ALA A 255 0.65 23.53 6.08
N VAL A 256 -0.34 24.40 5.90
CA VAL A 256 -1.76 24.07 6.15
C VAL A 256 -2.24 23.00 5.19
N ALA A 257 -1.90 23.07 3.90
CA ALA A 257 -2.25 22.07 2.90
C ALA A 257 -1.61 20.70 3.21
N SER A 258 -0.34 20.69 3.61
CA SER A 258 0.37 19.46 4.00
C SER A 258 -0.20 18.83 5.27
N ASN A 259 -0.67 19.63 6.24
CA ASN A 259 -1.36 19.13 7.43
C ASN A 259 -2.67 18.40 7.04
N HIS A 260 -3.45 18.92 6.09
CA HIS A 260 -4.64 18.22 5.56
C HIS A 260 -4.26 16.87 4.91
N ALA A 261 -3.18 16.84 4.12
CA ALA A 261 -2.69 15.59 3.53
C ALA A 261 -2.30 14.57 4.60
N SER A 262 -1.59 14.99 5.64
CA SER A 262 -1.22 14.12 6.77
C SER A 262 -2.45 13.59 7.51
N LEU A 263 -3.44 14.45 7.80
CA LEU A 263 -4.67 14.05 8.50
C LEU A 263 -5.52 13.10 7.66
N LEU A 264 -5.59 13.30 6.33
CA LEU A 264 -6.24 12.39 5.40
C LEU A 264 -5.64 10.98 5.50
N VAL A 265 -4.31 10.87 5.53
CA VAL A 265 -3.60 9.58 5.65
C VAL A 265 -3.75 8.97 7.04
N LEU A 266 -3.69 9.78 8.10
CA LEU A 266 -3.95 9.33 9.48
C LEU A 266 -5.38 8.80 9.63
N GLY A 267 -6.34 9.41 8.94
CA GLY A 267 -7.70 8.90 8.84
C GLY A 267 -7.75 7.48 8.28
N VAL A 268 -6.97 7.19 7.22
CA VAL A 268 -6.86 5.81 6.67
C VAL A 268 -6.29 4.83 7.68
N ALA A 269 -5.27 5.22 8.43
CA ALA A 269 -4.69 4.38 9.48
C ALA A 269 -5.74 4.03 10.55
N ALA A 270 -6.46 5.04 11.06
CA ALA A 270 -7.55 4.85 12.03
C ALA A 270 -8.70 4.01 11.45
N GLY A 271 -9.12 4.32 10.22
CA GLY A 271 -10.18 3.60 9.51
C GLY A 271 -9.86 2.14 9.27
N SER A 272 -8.59 1.80 9.00
CA SER A 272 -8.15 0.41 8.83
C SER A 272 -8.34 -0.41 10.10
N LEU A 273 -8.09 0.18 11.27
CA LEU A 273 -8.35 -0.45 12.57
C LEU A 273 -9.86 -0.58 12.81
N VAL A 274 -10.61 0.50 12.56
CA VAL A 274 -12.07 0.52 12.77
C VAL A 274 -12.77 -0.51 11.89
N VAL A 275 -12.43 -0.56 10.58
CA VAL A 275 -13.07 -1.50 9.65
C VAL A 275 -12.73 -2.96 9.99
N GLY A 276 -11.51 -3.23 10.45
CA GLY A 276 -11.11 -4.56 10.92
C GLY A 276 -11.94 -5.00 12.13
N LEU A 277 -11.97 -4.19 13.18
CA LEU A 277 -12.71 -4.46 14.41
C LEU A 277 -14.24 -4.60 14.18
N LEU A 278 -14.81 -3.74 13.33
CA LEU A 278 -16.23 -3.82 12.98
C LEU A 278 -16.55 -5.04 12.13
N SER A 279 -15.65 -5.40 11.19
CA SER A 279 -15.81 -6.58 10.34
C SER A 279 -15.87 -7.87 11.17
N ASP A 280 -15.02 -7.98 12.20
CA ASP A 280 -14.97 -9.13 13.09
C ASP A 280 -16.22 -9.21 13.98
N ARG A 281 -16.73 -8.05 14.48
CA ARG A 281 -17.91 -7.99 15.33
C ARG A 281 -19.22 -8.20 14.59
N LEU A 282 -19.37 -7.59 13.43
CA LEU A 282 -20.63 -7.57 12.68
C LEU A 282 -20.80 -8.78 11.76
N HIS A 283 -19.75 -9.55 11.51
CA HIS A 283 -19.74 -10.71 10.59
C HIS A 283 -20.32 -10.39 9.20
N SER A 284 -20.36 -9.10 8.81
CA SER A 284 -20.94 -8.58 7.57
C SER A 284 -19.93 -7.79 6.75
N ARG A 285 -18.99 -8.49 6.12
CA ARG A 285 -17.88 -7.88 5.35
C ARG A 285 -18.36 -7.04 4.17
N VAL A 286 -19.30 -7.58 3.39
CA VAL A 286 -19.83 -6.87 2.21
C VAL A 286 -20.70 -5.70 2.60
N GLY A 287 -21.53 -5.82 3.66
CA GLY A 287 -22.33 -4.71 4.17
C GLY A 287 -21.48 -3.55 4.67
N LEU A 288 -20.42 -3.87 5.42
CA LEU A 288 -19.48 -2.88 5.93
C LEU A 288 -18.67 -2.22 4.79
N MET A 289 -18.25 -3.00 3.80
CA MET A 289 -17.59 -2.47 2.60
C MET A 289 -18.48 -1.48 1.84
N ARG A 290 -19.78 -1.81 1.65
CA ARG A 290 -20.77 -0.92 1.02
C ARG A 290 -20.93 0.38 1.80
N LEU A 291 -21.07 0.28 3.12
CA LEU A 291 -21.21 1.44 4.00
C LEU A 291 -20.00 2.37 3.91
N PHE A 292 -18.79 1.83 4.09
CA PHE A 292 -17.55 2.63 4.06
C PHE A 292 -17.31 3.24 2.68
N ALA A 293 -17.52 2.48 1.59
CA ALA A 293 -17.38 3.00 0.24
C ALA A 293 -18.39 4.11 -0.07
N ALA A 294 -19.65 3.97 0.38
CA ALA A 294 -20.67 5.01 0.24
C ALA A 294 -20.32 6.27 1.04
N LEU A 295 -19.89 6.12 2.30
CA LEU A 295 -19.47 7.24 3.14
C LEU A 295 -18.22 7.94 2.57
N TYR A 296 -17.28 7.18 1.99
CA TYR A 296 -16.15 7.77 1.29
C TYR A 296 -16.61 8.56 0.05
N ALA A 297 -17.49 8.03 -0.78
CA ALA A 297 -18.03 8.75 -1.92
C ALA A 297 -18.77 10.02 -1.49
N LEU A 298 -19.57 9.96 -0.44
CA LEU A 298 -20.26 11.12 0.13
C LEU A 298 -19.30 12.14 0.74
N SER A 299 -18.14 11.72 1.23
CA SER A 299 -17.16 12.63 1.80
C SER A 299 -16.54 13.60 0.79
N TRP A 300 -16.71 13.38 -0.50
CA TRP A 300 -16.32 14.35 -1.55
C TRP A 300 -17.28 15.52 -1.70
N LEU A 301 -18.52 15.43 -1.17
CA LEU A 301 -19.55 16.46 -1.36
C LEU A 301 -19.14 17.87 -0.91
N PRO A 302 -18.49 18.11 0.25
CA PRO A 302 -18.06 19.46 0.63
C PRO A 302 -17.07 20.07 -0.37
N LEU A 303 -16.19 19.24 -0.96
CA LEU A 303 -15.24 19.71 -1.97
C LEU A 303 -15.95 20.03 -3.30
N VAL A 304 -16.87 19.16 -3.73
CA VAL A 304 -17.72 19.35 -4.92
C VAL A 304 -18.62 20.57 -4.80
N LEU A 305 -19.23 20.78 -3.62
CA LEU A 305 -20.13 21.92 -3.33
C LEU A 305 -19.35 23.19 -2.96
N ARG A 306 -18.02 23.15 -2.97
CA ARG A 306 -17.13 24.27 -2.63
C ARG A 306 -17.37 24.86 -1.24
N LEU A 307 -17.81 24.06 -0.28
CA LEU A 307 -18.08 24.54 1.07
C LEU A 307 -16.83 25.16 1.70
N GLU A 308 -16.97 26.34 2.23
CA GLU A 308 -15.93 27.02 3.00
C GLU A 308 -16.08 26.60 4.48
N LEU A 309 -15.25 25.65 4.89
CA LEU A 309 -15.26 25.15 6.25
C LEU A 309 -14.22 25.91 7.08
N PRO A 310 -14.52 26.27 8.35
CA PRO A 310 -13.52 26.70 9.29
C PRO A 310 -12.35 25.71 9.37
N LEU A 311 -11.13 26.20 9.56
CA LEU A 311 -9.90 25.39 9.47
C LEU A 311 -9.97 24.09 10.30
N ALA A 312 -10.44 24.18 11.55
CA ALA A 312 -10.57 23.02 12.43
C ALA A 312 -11.54 21.98 11.87
N LEU A 313 -12.67 22.42 11.31
CA LEU A 313 -13.66 21.53 10.69
C LEU A 313 -13.14 20.94 9.39
N SER A 314 -12.38 21.71 8.60
CA SER A 314 -11.70 21.22 7.39
C SER A 314 -10.70 20.11 7.74
N TYR A 315 -9.89 20.29 8.76
CA TYR A 315 -8.96 19.25 9.26
C TYR A 315 -9.70 17.97 9.69
N ALA A 316 -10.75 18.12 10.49
CA ALA A 316 -11.58 16.99 10.92
C ALA A 316 -12.22 16.29 9.71
N TRP A 317 -12.67 17.04 8.70
CA TRP A 317 -13.29 16.49 7.50
C TRP A 317 -12.30 15.65 6.68
N PHE A 318 -11.08 16.12 6.47
CA PHE A 318 -10.06 15.36 5.76
C PHE A 318 -9.68 14.08 6.51
N PHE A 319 -9.62 14.13 7.84
CA PHE A 319 -9.44 12.93 8.66
C PHE A 319 -10.60 11.94 8.49
N ILE A 320 -11.86 12.41 8.56
CA ILE A 320 -13.07 11.59 8.36
C ILE A 320 -13.12 11.02 6.95
N MET A 321 -12.77 11.79 5.92
CA MET A 321 -12.66 11.33 4.55
C MET A 321 -11.67 10.15 4.47
N GLY A 322 -10.50 10.26 5.09
CA GLY A 322 -9.54 9.17 5.18
C GLY A 322 -10.08 7.95 5.93
N LEU A 323 -10.86 8.16 7.00
CA LEU A 323 -11.42 7.10 7.84
C LEU A 323 -12.27 6.09 7.04
N PHE A 324 -12.94 6.54 5.98
CA PHE A 324 -13.83 5.70 5.19
C PHE A 324 -13.15 5.02 3.99
N VAL A 325 -11.96 5.41 3.60
CA VAL A 325 -11.20 4.79 2.51
C VAL A 325 -10.99 3.28 2.68
N PRO A 326 -10.74 2.73 3.91
CA PRO A 326 -10.40 1.32 4.08
C PRO A 326 -11.49 0.30 3.73
N ALA A 327 -12.59 0.70 3.09
CA ALA A 327 -13.48 -0.22 2.38
C ALA A 327 -12.70 -1.20 1.48
N PHE A 328 -11.58 -0.73 0.89
CA PHE A 328 -10.73 -1.52 0.01
C PHE A 328 -10.06 -2.72 0.71
N VAL A 329 -9.80 -2.63 2.01
CA VAL A 329 -9.18 -3.74 2.78
C VAL A 329 -10.09 -4.95 2.80
N LEU A 330 -11.41 -4.73 2.86
CA LEU A 330 -12.40 -5.81 2.85
C LEU A 330 -12.46 -6.54 1.50
N THR A 331 -12.07 -5.87 0.40
CA THR A 331 -12.02 -6.52 -0.92
C THR A 331 -11.00 -7.67 -0.95
N TRP A 332 -9.89 -7.56 -0.21
CA TRP A 332 -8.90 -8.63 -0.11
C TRP A 332 -9.48 -9.90 0.53
N THR A 333 -10.27 -9.71 1.59
CA THR A 333 -10.90 -10.83 2.28
C THR A 333 -11.98 -11.48 1.41
N VAL A 334 -12.82 -10.66 0.75
CA VAL A 334 -13.84 -11.14 -0.16
C VAL A 334 -13.21 -11.87 -1.36
N ALA A 335 -12.12 -11.36 -1.92
CA ALA A 335 -11.41 -11.99 -3.03
C ALA A 335 -10.90 -13.41 -2.65
N LYS A 336 -10.39 -13.59 -1.42
CA LYS A 336 -10.01 -14.90 -0.90
C LYS A 336 -11.21 -15.86 -0.76
N GLU A 337 -12.36 -15.35 -0.33
CA GLU A 337 -13.56 -16.16 -0.11
C GLU A 337 -14.24 -16.58 -1.41
N MET A 338 -14.10 -15.77 -2.47
CA MET A 338 -14.71 -16.03 -3.78
C MET A 338 -13.85 -16.90 -4.68
N ASN A 339 -12.64 -17.24 -4.29
CA ASN A 339 -11.72 -18.08 -5.06
C ASN A 339 -11.27 -19.30 -4.24
N PRO A 340 -10.81 -20.39 -4.89
CA PRO A 340 -10.23 -21.53 -4.19
C PRO A 340 -9.07 -21.13 -3.29
N PRO A 341 -8.89 -21.78 -2.12
CA PRO A 341 -7.83 -21.43 -1.14
C PRO A 341 -6.42 -21.40 -1.76
N GLU A 342 -6.13 -22.29 -2.68
CA GLU A 342 -4.86 -22.37 -3.42
C GLU A 342 -4.62 -21.16 -4.35
N HIS A 343 -5.68 -20.43 -4.74
CA HIS A 343 -5.62 -19.25 -5.59
C HIS A 343 -5.75 -17.93 -4.79
N ALA A 344 -5.91 -18.01 -3.46
CA ALA A 344 -6.22 -16.84 -2.61
C ALA A 344 -5.19 -15.70 -2.73
N GLY A 345 -3.91 -16.02 -2.84
CA GLY A 345 -2.84 -15.02 -3.01
C GLY A 345 -2.97 -14.24 -4.31
N ILE A 346 -3.23 -14.93 -5.42
CA ILE A 346 -3.41 -14.30 -6.75
C ILE A 346 -4.71 -13.49 -6.80
N ALA A 347 -5.78 -13.98 -6.18
CA ALA A 347 -7.04 -13.24 -6.10
C ALA A 347 -6.87 -11.90 -5.33
N VAL A 348 -6.13 -11.90 -4.22
CA VAL A 348 -5.78 -10.68 -3.50
C VAL A 348 -4.89 -9.77 -4.35
N SER A 349 -3.91 -10.32 -5.06
CA SER A 349 -3.04 -9.55 -5.95
C SER A 349 -3.84 -8.88 -7.06
N LEU A 350 -4.82 -9.56 -7.67
CA LEU A 350 -5.69 -8.98 -8.69
C LEU A 350 -6.44 -7.76 -8.17
N VAL A 351 -7.14 -7.87 -7.04
CA VAL A 351 -7.89 -6.72 -6.50
C VAL A 351 -6.95 -5.61 -6.03
N ASN A 352 -5.75 -5.94 -5.57
CA ASN A 352 -4.73 -4.96 -5.19
C ASN A 352 -4.17 -4.19 -6.39
N VAL A 353 -4.03 -4.83 -7.56
CA VAL A 353 -3.69 -4.16 -8.83
C VAL A 353 -4.67 -3.03 -9.12
N GLY A 354 -5.97 -3.20 -8.83
CA GLY A 354 -6.99 -2.14 -9.00
C GLY A 354 -6.65 -0.84 -8.28
N ILE A 355 -6.06 -0.91 -7.08
CA ILE A 355 -5.62 0.27 -6.31
C ILE A 355 -4.60 1.10 -7.09
N PHE A 356 -3.53 0.42 -7.53
CA PHE A 356 -2.40 1.07 -8.19
C PHE A 356 -2.75 1.53 -9.60
N LEU A 357 -3.51 0.71 -10.33
CA LEU A 357 -4.00 1.06 -11.66
C LEU A 357 -4.93 2.28 -11.61
N GLY A 358 -5.85 2.34 -10.64
CA GLY A 358 -6.75 3.48 -10.45
C GLY A 358 -5.97 4.78 -10.18
N ALA A 359 -5.00 4.73 -9.27
CA ALA A 359 -4.13 5.89 -9.01
C ALA A 359 -3.28 6.26 -10.24
N GLY A 360 -2.73 5.25 -10.92
CA GLY A 360 -1.93 5.43 -12.14
C GLY A 360 -2.70 6.09 -13.28
N ILE A 361 -4.00 5.79 -13.42
CA ILE A 361 -4.86 6.43 -14.43
C ILE A 361 -5.26 7.85 -13.99
N LEU A 362 -5.70 8.02 -12.74
CA LEU A 362 -6.26 9.29 -12.30
C LEU A 362 -5.21 10.40 -12.16
N GLN A 363 -3.97 10.10 -11.78
CA GLN A 363 -2.95 11.13 -11.63
C GLN A 363 -2.64 11.89 -12.93
N PRO A 364 -2.29 11.24 -14.06
CA PRO A 364 -2.06 11.95 -15.30
C PRO A 364 -3.35 12.50 -15.91
N LEU A 365 -4.50 11.82 -15.73
CA LEU A 365 -5.78 12.28 -16.26
C LEU A 365 -6.22 13.60 -15.62
N VAL A 366 -6.05 13.75 -14.30
CA VAL A 366 -6.30 15.01 -13.59
C VAL A 366 -5.33 16.09 -14.08
N GLY A 367 -4.06 15.77 -14.25
CA GLY A 367 -3.08 16.72 -14.81
C GLY A 367 -3.46 17.21 -16.19
N ALA A 368 -3.79 16.30 -17.10
CA ALA A 368 -4.25 16.64 -18.45
C ALA A 368 -5.54 17.48 -18.45
N LEU A 369 -6.47 17.16 -17.54
CA LEU A 369 -7.70 17.94 -17.35
C LEU A 369 -7.39 19.37 -16.89
N LEU A 370 -6.47 19.53 -15.93
CA LEU A 370 -6.06 20.85 -15.46
C LEU A 370 -5.40 21.65 -16.58
N ASP A 371 -4.49 21.04 -17.36
CA ASP A 371 -3.80 21.67 -18.48
C ASP A 371 -4.79 22.13 -19.57
N ALA A 372 -5.80 21.31 -19.87
CA ALA A 372 -6.80 21.63 -20.89
C ALA A 372 -7.79 22.72 -20.46
N VAL A 373 -8.13 22.78 -19.19
CA VAL A 373 -9.23 23.65 -18.68
C VAL A 373 -8.70 25.00 -18.18
N ARG A 374 -7.52 25.06 -17.57
CA ARG A 374 -6.95 26.30 -17.00
C ARG A 374 -6.88 27.46 -17.95
N PRO A 375 -6.42 27.31 -19.23
CA PRO A 375 -6.29 28.44 -20.14
C PRO A 375 -7.64 29.11 -20.47
N ALA A 376 -8.74 28.33 -20.49
CA ALA A 376 -10.06 28.82 -20.89
C ALA A 376 -10.89 29.32 -19.70
N LEU A 377 -10.82 28.65 -18.53
CA LEU A 377 -11.74 28.87 -17.42
C LEU A 377 -11.06 29.27 -16.10
N GLY A 378 -9.73 29.35 -16.09
CA GLY A 378 -8.94 29.67 -14.90
C GLY A 378 -8.75 28.48 -13.95
N SER A 379 -7.87 28.69 -12.95
CA SER A 379 -7.42 27.61 -12.05
C SER A 379 -8.55 27.06 -11.18
N SER A 380 -9.42 27.92 -10.63
CA SER A 380 -10.52 27.47 -9.75
C SER A 380 -11.48 26.54 -10.48
N ALA A 381 -11.94 26.92 -11.69
CA ALA A 381 -12.84 26.08 -12.48
C ALA A 381 -12.20 24.77 -12.96
N ALA A 382 -10.89 24.79 -13.22
CA ALA A 382 -10.15 23.57 -13.56
C ALA A 382 -10.11 22.59 -12.38
N TRP A 383 -9.85 23.09 -11.18
CA TRP A 383 -9.87 22.27 -9.97
C TRP A 383 -11.24 21.72 -9.63
N ASP A 384 -12.33 22.47 -9.88
CA ASP A 384 -13.67 21.94 -9.68
C ASP A 384 -13.92 20.69 -10.52
N ARG A 385 -13.53 20.74 -11.80
CA ARG A 385 -13.68 19.57 -12.68
C ARG A 385 -12.81 18.41 -12.24
N ALA A 386 -11.61 18.67 -11.74
CA ALA A 386 -10.74 17.66 -11.17
C ALA A 386 -11.37 17.01 -9.93
N ILE A 387 -11.95 17.79 -9.03
CA ILE A 387 -12.66 17.28 -7.85
C ILE A 387 -13.89 16.45 -8.26
N TRP A 388 -14.66 16.88 -9.27
CA TRP A 388 -15.75 16.08 -9.82
C TRP A 388 -15.26 14.74 -10.37
N LEU A 389 -14.11 14.69 -11.03
CA LEU A 389 -13.52 13.45 -11.54
C LEU A 389 -13.17 12.49 -10.41
N PHE A 390 -12.56 12.96 -9.32
CA PHE A 390 -12.28 12.15 -8.13
C PHE A 390 -13.56 11.64 -7.47
N ALA A 391 -14.56 12.52 -7.29
CA ALA A 391 -15.84 12.18 -6.69
C ALA A 391 -16.59 11.14 -7.54
N ALA A 392 -16.61 11.29 -8.86
CA ALA A 392 -17.22 10.34 -9.79
C ALA A 392 -16.52 8.98 -9.74
N SER A 393 -15.18 8.97 -9.68
CA SER A 393 -14.41 7.73 -9.53
C SER A 393 -14.73 7.02 -8.20
N ALA A 394 -14.77 7.75 -7.09
CA ALA A 394 -15.14 7.21 -5.78
C ALA A 394 -16.58 6.65 -5.78
N ALA A 395 -17.54 7.39 -6.38
CA ALA A 395 -18.94 6.98 -6.51
C ALA A 395 -19.07 5.72 -7.38
N ALA A 396 -18.36 5.65 -8.51
CA ALA A 396 -18.32 4.46 -9.35
C ALA A 396 -17.79 3.24 -8.58
N GLY A 397 -16.70 3.41 -7.82
CA GLY A 397 -16.19 2.36 -6.94
C GLY A 397 -17.18 1.92 -5.88
N ALA A 398 -17.90 2.88 -5.26
CA ALA A 398 -18.95 2.56 -4.29
C ALA A 398 -20.11 1.78 -4.95
N LEU A 399 -20.55 2.16 -6.15
CA LEU A 399 -21.57 1.43 -6.91
C LEU A 399 -21.11 0.00 -7.25
N CYS A 400 -19.84 -0.20 -7.59
CA CYS A 400 -19.30 -1.54 -7.85
C CYS A 400 -19.43 -2.48 -6.63
N THR A 401 -19.52 -1.96 -5.40
CA THR A 401 -19.77 -2.79 -4.22
C THR A 401 -21.10 -3.53 -4.25
N LEU A 402 -22.08 -3.04 -5.01
CA LEU A 402 -23.40 -3.66 -5.17
C LEU A 402 -23.31 -5.01 -5.90
N PHE A 403 -22.31 -5.16 -6.76
CA PHE A 403 -22.06 -6.39 -7.52
C PHE A 403 -21.21 -7.41 -6.76
N VAL A 404 -20.67 -7.03 -5.60
CA VAL A 404 -19.94 -7.96 -4.73
C VAL A 404 -20.91 -8.92 -4.06
N ARG A 405 -20.70 -10.22 -4.32
CA ARG A 405 -21.57 -11.28 -3.81
C ARG A 405 -21.12 -11.73 -2.43
N HIS A 406 -22.08 -12.11 -1.59
CA HIS A 406 -21.82 -12.92 -0.39
C HIS A 406 -21.65 -14.38 -0.79
N ARG A 407 -20.62 -15.05 -0.31
CA ARG A 407 -20.66 -16.49 -0.23
C ARG A 407 -21.54 -16.83 0.98
N HIS A 408 -22.78 -17.27 0.78
CA HIS A 408 -23.51 -17.93 1.83
C HIS A 408 -22.66 -19.13 2.24
N THR A 409 -22.08 -19.10 3.42
CA THR A 409 -21.61 -20.30 4.08
C THR A 409 -22.87 -21.15 4.29
N ALA A 410 -23.11 -22.09 3.39
CA ALA A 410 -24.05 -23.17 3.68
C ALA A 410 -23.59 -23.71 5.03
N ALA A 411 -24.49 -23.67 6.03
CA ALA A 411 -24.26 -24.19 7.35
C ALA A 411 -23.56 -25.55 7.21
N ALA A 412 -22.45 -25.69 7.89
CA ALA A 412 -21.82 -26.98 8.12
C ALA A 412 -22.82 -27.83 8.95
N THR A 413 -23.77 -28.42 8.23
CA THR A 413 -24.57 -29.53 8.74
C THR A 413 -23.82 -30.78 8.35
N ASP A 414 -23.56 -31.59 9.33
CA ASP A 414 -23.07 -32.95 9.28
C ASP A 414 -21.55 -33.17 9.07
N HIS A 415 -20.83 -33.07 10.16
CA HIS A 415 -19.80 -34.06 10.43
C HIS A 415 -20.11 -34.70 11.80
N SER A 416 -20.84 -35.80 11.74
CA SER A 416 -20.90 -36.81 12.81
C SER A 416 -19.47 -37.23 13.19
N PRO A 417 -19.15 -37.35 14.47
CA PRO A 417 -17.86 -37.89 14.88
C PRO A 417 -17.87 -39.42 14.69
N SER A 418 -17.22 -39.92 13.65
CA SER A 418 -16.96 -41.33 13.51
C SER A 418 -15.49 -41.62 13.82
N GLN A 419 -15.35 -42.40 14.89
CA GLN A 419 -14.25 -43.31 15.21
C GLN A 419 -12.94 -42.74 15.74
N ALA A 420 -12.89 -42.83 17.08
CA ALA A 420 -11.63 -43.01 17.83
C ALA A 420 -10.89 -44.27 17.37
N GLY A 421 -9.60 -44.15 17.12
CA GLY A 421 -8.70 -45.27 16.80
C GLY A 421 -7.26 -44.90 17.01
N ALA A 422 -6.69 -45.37 18.15
CA ALA A 422 -5.30 -45.71 18.40
C ALA A 422 -4.21 -44.62 18.30
N ALA A 423 -3.71 -44.19 19.45
CA ALA A 423 -2.47 -43.49 19.64
C ALA A 423 -1.28 -44.44 19.41
N PRO A 424 -0.19 -43.99 18.74
CA PRO A 424 1.13 -44.60 18.88
C PRO A 424 1.96 -43.83 19.93
N THR A 425 2.55 -44.59 20.77
CA THR A 425 3.50 -44.28 21.85
C THR A 425 4.67 -43.41 21.40
N ALA A 426 4.90 -42.36 22.18
CA ALA A 426 6.07 -41.48 22.07
C ALA A 426 7.33 -42.16 22.54
N THR A 427 8.34 -42.27 21.68
CA THR A 427 9.74 -42.44 22.06
C THR A 427 10.45 -41.08 22.02
N ARG A 428 10.93 -40.59 23.14
CA ARG A 428 11.85 -39.45 23.26
C ARG A 428 13.22 -39.82 22.73
N PRO A 429 13.88 -38.94 21.95
CA PRO A 429 15.32 -38.86 21.96
C PRO A 429 15.80 -37.49 22.49
N GLY A 430 17.01 -37.59 23.10
CA GLY A 430 17.65 -36.63 23.95
C GLY A 430 18.00 -35.27 23.33
N ALA A 431 18.06 -34.31 24.23
CA ALA A 431 18.54 -32.96 24.04
C ALA A 431 20.01 -32.91 23.65
N GLY A 432 20.31 -32.35 22.47
CA GLY A 432 21.63 -31.91 22.06
C GLY A 432 21.52 -30.46 21.58
N GLN A 433 21.69 -29.51 22.51
CA GLN A 433 21.80 -28.09 22.19
C GLN A 433 23.09 -27.84 21.40
N ARG A 434 22.95 -27.50 20.12
CA ARG A 434 23.94 -26.67 19.41
C ARG A 434 23.19 -25.42 18.91
N ALA A 435 23.24 -24.38 19.71
CA ALA A 435 22.87 -23.03 19.26
C ALA A 435 23.96 -22.56 18.28
N ALA A 436 23.63 -22.60 16.98
CA ALA A 436 24.47 -21.95 15.99
C ALA A 436 24.27 -20.41 16.15
N ARG A 437 25.37 -19.67 16.22
CA ARG A 437 25.37 -18.21 16.37
C ARG A 437 24.99 -17.59 15.06
N CYS A 438 23.92 -16.79 15.06
CA CYS A 438 23.36 -16.15 13.86
C CYS A 438 24.04 -14.82 13.49
N PHE A 439 24.94 -14.31 14.34
CA PHE A 439 25.54 -12.98 14.23
C PHE A 439 27.02 -12.96 14.67
N ASP A 440 27.81 -14.01 14.34
CA ASP A 440 29.28 -13.97 14.42
C ASP A 440 29.85 -13.61 13.06
#